data_e08d83a51b3e265aa533a650fda0d849
#
_entry.id   e08d83a51b3e265aa533a650fda0d849
#
_cell.length_a   1.000
_cell.length_b   1.000
_cell.length_c   1.000
_cell.angle_alpha   90.00
_cell.angle_beta   90.00
_cell.angle_gamma   90.00
#
_symmetry.space_group_name_H-M   'P 1'
#
loop_
_entity.id
_entity.type
_entity.pdbx_description
1 polymer ?
#
loop_
_entity_poly.entity_id
_entity_poly.type
_entity_poly.pdbx_seq_one_letter_code
_entity_poly.pdbx_strand_id
1 'polypeptide(L)'
;RWIRKDMTQPECQRFTREVLDHMRERLSDYQEEYGDLYNLEATPAESTTYRLAKHDKERYPDIITAGKEGETPYYTNSSHLPVGYTEDIFDALDIQDELQTRYTSGTVFHAFLGEKLPDWKAAASLVRTIAQNYKLPYYTLSPTYSICKSHGYLAGEHFTCPICKQKAEVYSRITGYYRPVQNWNEGKLQEYKDRVTYDTGKSVLKKEPVSMRPVERVEAESQNESGEGLKKKPQLYLFTTRTCPNCRTAKEFLKGVDYQIIDAEEHPELAEKF
;
A
#
# COMPACT_ATOMS: atom_id res chain seq x y z
N ARG A 1 6.76 23.60 1.48
CA ARG A 1 7.51 24.85 1.40
C ARG A 1 8.82 24.85 2.21
N TRP A 2 8.87 24.15 3.35
CA TRP A 2 10.03 24.12 4.22
C TRP A 2 11.15 23.18 3.74
N ILE A 3 10.80 22.00 3.25
CA ILE A 3 11.80 20.97 2.87
C ILE A 3 12.23 21.12 1.40
N ARG A 4 11.37 21.61 0.52
CA ARG A 4 11.63 21.77 -0.93
C ARG A 4 12.17 20.50 -1.62
N LYS A 5 11.66 19.35 -1.21
CA LYS A 5 12.06 18.03 -1.69
C LYS A 5 10.82 17.14 -1.79
N ASP A 6 10.93 16.07 -2.51
CA ASP A 6 9.89 15.05 -2.62
C ASP A 6 10.20 13.81 -1.78
N MET A 7 9.34 12.81 -1.85
CA MET A 7 9.41 11.60 -1.05
C MET A 7 10.59 10.68 -1.40
N THR A 8 11.33 10.97 -2.48
CA THR A 8 12.56 10.23 -2.81
C THR A 8 13.72 10.59 -1.89
N GLN A 9 13.62 11.72 -1.15
CA GLN A 9 14.69 12.23 -0.31
C GLN A 9 14.53 11.79 1.15
N PRO A 10 15.60 11.27 1.80
CA PRO A 10 15.54 10.79 3.19
C PRO A 10 15.04 11.83 4.19
N GLU A 11 15.35 13.10 3.97
CA GLU A 11 14.89 14.20 4.82
C GLU A 11 13.36 14.36 4.76
N CYS A 12 12.78 14.28 3.56
CA CYS A 12 11.33 14.33 3.39
C CYS A 12 10.65 13.11 4.00
N GLN A 13 11.22 11.93 3.81
CA GLN A 13 10.73 10.70 4.43
C GLN A 13 10.73 10.79 5.95
N ARG A 14 11.83 11.27 6.56
CA ARG A 14 11.91 11.47 8.01
C ARG A 14 10.84 12.44 8.51
N PHE A 15 10.71 13.61 7.87
CA PHE A 15 9.70 14.59 8.23
C PHE A 15 8.28 14.01 8.10
N THR A 16 8.00 13.27 7.05
CA THR A 16 6.70 12.64 6.85
C THR A 16 6.41 11.59 7.93
N ARG A 17 7.41 10.79 8.33
CA ARG A 17 7.25 9.85 9.45
C ARG A 17 6.90 10.58 10.74
N GLU A 18 7.65 11.63 11.10
CA GLU A 18 7.39 12.44 12.29
C GLU A 18 5.98 13.04 12.30
N VAL A 19 5.51 13.52 11.14
CA VAL A 19 4.14 14.06 11.02
C VAL A 19 3.09 12.97 11.20
N LEU A 20 3.25 11.81 10.53
CA LEU A 20 2.30 10.70 10.63
C LEU A 20 2.26 10.11 12.05
N ASP A 21 3.42 9.97 12.70
CA ASP A 21 3.52 9.48 14.07
C ASP A 21 2.82 10.46 15.03
N HIS A 22 3.06 11.77 14.90
CA HIS A 22 2.36 12.79 15.69
C HIS A 22 0.83 12.76 15.47
N MET A 23 0.38 12.62 14.22
CA MET A 23 -1.06 12.51 13.93
C MET A 23 -1.68 11.27 14.59
N ARG A 24 -0.97 10.15 14.59
CA ARG A 24 -1.44 8.92 15.27
C ARG A 24 -1.55 9.10 16.77
N GLU A 25 -0.56 9.73 17.40
CA GLU A 25 -0.60 10.06 18.83
C GLU A 25 -1.82 10.93 19.17
N ARG A 26 -2.05 11.98 18.38
CA ARG A 26 -3.21 12.85 18.58
C ARG A 26 -4.55 12.13 18.42
N LEU A 27 -4.66 11.24 17.44
CA LEU A 27 -5.86 10.42 17.28
C LEU A 27 -6.06 9.45 18.45
N SER A 28 -4.97 8.91 19.02
CA SER A 28 -5.05 8.09 20.23
C SER A 28 -5.56 8.88 21.43
N ASP A 29 -5.06 10.11 21.62
CA ASP A 29 -5.57 10.99 22.69
C ASP A 29 -7.05 11.32 22.53
N TYR A 30 -7.50 11.59 21.29
CA TYR A 30 -8.92 11.84 21.04
C TYR A 30 -9.79 10.60 21.27
N GLN A 31 -9.27 9.39 20.97
CA GLN A 31 -9.97 8.15 21.30
C GLN A 31 -10.15 7.97 22.80
N GLU A 32 -9.12 8.35 23.58
CA GLU A 32 -9.20 8.32 25.06
C GLU A 32 -10.16 9.39 25.60
N GLU A 33 -10.11 10.61 25.05
CA GLU A 33 -10.89 11.74 25.51
C GLU A 33 -12.38 11.62 25.19
N TYR A 34 -12.70 11.24 23.94
CA TYR A 34 -14.09 11.25 23.44
C TYR A 34 -14.75 9.86 23.42
N GLY A 35 -13.98 8.80 23.55
CA GLY A 35 -14.47 7.43 23.48
C GLY A 35 -14.88 6.95 22.08
N ASP A 36 -14.62 7.77 21.05
CA ASP A 36 -14.93 7.45 19.66
C ASP A 36 -13.71 6.81 18.97
N LEU A 37 -13.95 6.12 17.85
CA LEU A 37 -12.89 5.52 17.02
C LEU A 37 -12.49 6.48 15.92
N TYR A 38 -11.18 6.72 15.79
CA TYR A 38 -10.59 7.56 14.75
C TYR A 38 -9.60 6.77 13.91
N ASN A 39 -9.55 7.08 12.62
CA ASN A 39 -8.61 6.49 11.67
C ASN A 39 -7.71 7.56 11.06
N LEU A 40 -6.45 7.22 10.83
CA LEU A 40 -5.57 7.99 9.95
C LEU A 40 -5.63 7.38 8.56
N GLU A 41 -6.33 8.05 7.66
CA GLU A 41 -6.59 7.55 6.30
C GLU A 41 -5.66 8.17 5.27
N ALA A 42 -5.13 7.34 4.38
CA ALA A 42 -4.51 7.78 3.14
C ALA A 42 -5.59 7.92 2.06
N THR A 43 -6.23 9.08 1.98
CA THR A 43 -7.35 9.32 1.06
C THR A 43 -6.87 9.35 -0.39
N PRO A 44 -7.41 8.50 -1.28
CA PRO A 44 -7.13 8.57 -2.71
C PRO A 44 -7.79 9.81 -3.32
N ALA A 45 -7.01 10.61 -4.03
CA ALA A 45 -7.49 11.83 -4.68
C ALA A 45 -7.20 11.82 -6.18
N GLU A 46 -8.21 12.11 -6.99
CA GLU A 46 -8.09 12.15 -8.45
C GLU A 46 -8.03 13.59 -8.97
N SER A 47 -9.14 14.32 -8.89
CA SER A 47 -9.23 15.69 -9.38
C SER A 47 -8.57 16.70 -8.45
N THR A 48 -8.59 16.44 -7.15
CA THR A 48 -8.07 17.34 -6.13
C THR A 48 -6.56 17.51 -6.25
N THR A 49 -5.81 16.45 -6.52
CA THR A 49 -4.35 16.51 -6.71
C THR A 49 -3.95 17.43 -7.85
N TYR A 50 -4.69 17.40 -8.96
CA TYR A 50 -4.46 18.30 -10.10
C TYR A 50 -4.90 19.73 -9.78
N ARG A 51 -6.13 19.89 -9.29
CA ARG A 51 -6.70 21.23 -9.04
C ARG A 51 -5.89 22.02 -8.03
N LEU A 52 -5.49 21.41 -6.93
CA LEU A 52 -4.68 22.09 -5.91
C LEU A 52 -3.28 22.41 -6.45
N ALA A 53 -2.62 21.49 -7.14
CA ALA A 53 -1.31 21.74 -7.73
C ALA A 53 -1.33 22.89 -8.73
N LYS A 54 -2.37 23.00 -9.56
CA LYS A 54 -2.56 24.09 -10.50
C LYS A 54 -2.68 25.45 -9.78
N HIS A 55 -3.58 25.55 -8.80
CA HIS A 55 -3.75 26.78 -8.02
C HIS A 55 -2.51 27.15 -7.21
N ASP A 56 -1.81 26.18 -6.67
CA ASP A 56 -0.58 26.42 -5.92
C ASP A 56 0.54 26.92 -6.85
N LYS A 57 0.66 26.40 -8.06
CA LYS A 57 1.61 26.91 -9.06
C LYS A 57 1.30 28.34 -9.49
N GLU A 58 0.03 28.69 -9.66
CA GLU A 58 -0.40 30.05 -9.97
C GLU A 58 -0.05 31.02 -8.84
N ARG A 59 -0.25 30.61 -7.57
CA ARG A 59 0.00 31.45 -6.39
C ARG A 59 1.47 31.44 -5.92
N TYR A 60 2.15 30.33 -6.11
CA TYR A 60 3.52 30.06 -5.67
C TYR A 60 4.31 29.41 -6.82
N PRO A 61 4.81 30.18 -7.80
CA PRO A 61 5.47 29.63 -9.00
C PRO A 61 6.67 28.71 -8.68
N ASP A 62 7.33 28.92 -7.54
CA ASP A 62 8.49 28.16 -7.08
C ASP A 62 8.13 26.87 -6.28
N ILE A 63 6.81 26.58 -6.10
CA ILE A 63 6.41 25.36 -5.38
C ILE A 63 6.76 24.12 -6.20
N ILE A 64 7.25 23.08 -5.51
CA ILE A 64 7.54 21.78 -6.14
C ILE A 64 6.23 21.01 -6.27
N THR A 65 5.93 20.58 -7.49
CA THR A 65 4.85 19.66 -7.83
C THR A 65 5.42 18.50 -8.63
N ALA A 66 4.70 17.43 -8.79
CA ALA A 66 4.98 16.46 -9.84
C ALA A 66 4.62 17.04 -11.22
N GLY A 67 5.11 16.42 -12.29
CA GLY A 67 5.15 16.97 -13.63
C GLY A 67 6.42 17.81 -13.86
N LYS A 68 6.97 17.76 -15.07
CA LYS A 68 8.15 18.54 -15.45
C LYS A 68 7.78 20.00 -15.67
N GLU A 69 8.79 20.86 -15.75
CA GLU A 69 8.56 22.27 -16.08
C GLU A 69 7.89 22.41 -17.45
N GLY A 70 6.80 23.19 -17.49
CA GLY A 70 5.98 23.38 -18.69
C GLY A 70 4.92 22.30 -18.94
N GLU A 71 4.89 21.24 -18.13
CA GLU A 71 3.83 20.21 -18.18
C GLU A 71 2.72 20.45 -17.16
N THR A 72 1.65 19.67 -17.22
CA THR A 72 0.53 19.76 -16.28
C THR A 72 0.96 19.40 -14.87
N PRO A 73 0.89 20.30 -13.88
CA PRO A 73 1.27 20.02 -12.51
C PRO A 73 0.25 19.12 -11.82
N TYR A 74 0.73 18.25 -10.93
CA TYR A 74 -0.12 17.45 -10.05
C TYR A 74 0.62 17.12 -8.75
N TYR A 75 -0.12 16.75 -7.70
CA TYR A 75 0.47 16.18 -6.48
C TYR A 75 0.33 14.66 -6.49
N THR A 76 1.30 13.98 -5.90
CA THR A 76 1.15 12.56 -5.55
C THR A 76 0.12 12.40 -4.43
N ASN A 77 -0.54 11.23 -4.37
CA ASN A 77 -1.46 10.94 -3.28
C ASN A 77 -0.70 10.69 -1.98
N SER A 78 -1.19 11.27 -0.88
CA SER A 78 -0.67 11.04 0.48
C SER A 78 0.87 11.06 0.53
N SER A 79 1.49 10.00 1.05
CA SER A 79 2.95 9.83 1.14
C SER A 79 3.55 8.98 0.02
N HIS A 80 2.84 8.82 -1.12
CA HIS A 80 3.34 8.02 -2.23
C HIS A 80 4.56 8.64 -2.89
N LEU A 81 5.43 7.78 -3.43
CA LEU A 81 6.54 8.18 -4.29
C LEU A 81 6.03 8.81 -5.60
N PRO A 82 6.82 9.70 -6.21
CA PRO A 82 6.60 10.08 -7.60
C PRO A 82 6.57 8.83 -8.49
N VAL A 83 5.59 8.76 -9.40
CA VAL A 83 5.32 7.56 -10.22
C VAL A 83 6.44 7.22 -11.22
N GLY A 84 7.35 8.16 -11.45
CA GLY A 84 8.52 7.99 -12.31
C GLY A 84 9.83 7.71 -11.56
N TYR A 85 9.78 7.35 -10.28
CA TYR A 85 10.97 7.26 -9.44
C TYR A 85 11.89 6.09 -9.81
N THR A 86 11.35 4.89 -9.98
CA THR A 86 12.16 3.67 -10.19
C THR A 86 11.39 2.59 -10.97
N GLU A 87 12.12 1.78 -11.72
CA GLU A 87 11.63 0.54 -12.33
C GLU A 87 11.72 -0.67 -11.37
N ASP A 88 12.44 -0.54 -10.25
CA ASP A 88 12.59 -1.59 -9.26
C ASP A 88 11.48 -1.50 -8.20
N ILE A 89 10.62 -2.52 -8.16
CA ILE A 89 9.51 -2.57 -7.21
C ILE A 89 10.00 -2.64 -5.76
N PHE A 90 11.14 -3.29 -5.49
CA PHE A 90 11.65 -3.43 -4.13
C PHE A 90 12.28 -2.13 -3.63
N ASP A 91 12.92 -1.33 -4.49
CA ASP A 91 13.38 0.02 -4.13
C ASP A 91 12.20 0.92 -3.72
N ALA A 92 11.09 0.82 -4.44
CA ALA A 92 9.88 1.56 -4.08
C ALA A 92 9.27 1.05 -2.77
N LEU A 93 9.21 -0.26 -2.58
CA LEU A 93 8.67 -0.89 -1.38
C LEU A 93 9.51 -0.57 -0.13
N ASP A 94 10.84 -0.52 -0.24
CA ASP A 94 11.73 -0.16 0.87
C ASP A 94 11.41 1.21 1.47
N ILE A 95 10.99 2.16 0.63
CA ILE A 95 10.58 3.50 1.08
C ILE A 95 9.12 3.50 1.56
N GLN A 96 8.24 2.86 0.81
CA GLN A 96 6.79 2.94 1.06
C GLN A 96 6.35 2.11 2.26
N ASP A 97 7.03 1.03 2.58
CA ASP A 97 6.71 0.16 3.71
C ASP A 97 6.67 0.94 5.02
N GLU A 98 7.71 1.73 5.30
CA GLU A 98 7.79 2.55 6.51
C GLU A 98 6.74 3.66 6.59
N LEU A 99 6.32 4.21 5.46
CA LEU A 99 5.36 5.31 5.43
C LEU A 99 3.93 4.80 5.46
N GLN A 100 3.64 3.77 4.68
CA GLN A 100 2.26 3.28 4.54
C GLN A 100 1.78 2.48 5.76
N THR A 101 2.67 1.85 6.51
CA THR A 101 2.34 1.18 7.77
C THR A 101 1.94 2.13 8.90
N ARG A 102 2.15 3.44 8.72
CA ARG A 102 1.72 4.46 9.68
C ARG A 102 0.26 4.88 9.52
N TYR A 103 -0.33 4.64 8.38
CA TYR A 103 -1.78 4.81 8.22
C TYR A 103 -2.52 3.64 8.85
N THR A 104 -3.71 3.92 9.37
CA THR A 104 -4.60 2.90 9.94
C THR A 104 -5.72 2.51 8.99
N SER A 105 -5.88 3.27 7.89
CA SER A 105 -6.94 3.05 6.89
C SER A 105 -6.51 3.61 5.51
N GLY A 106 -7.17 3.15 4.45
CA GLY A 106 -7.15 3.73 3.11
C GLY A 106 -5.84 3.65 2.35
N THR A 107 -4.75 3.16 2.95
CA THR A 107 -3.46 3.09 2.28
C THR A 107 -3.38 1.90 1.33
N VAL A 108 -2.69 2.09 0.21
CA VAL A 108 -2.45 1.05 -0.79
C VAL A 108 -1.18 1.35 -1.59
N PHE A 109 -0.40 0.33 -1.88
CA PHE A 109 0.69 0.41 -2.83
C PHE A 109 0.25 -0.17 -4.18
N HIS A 110 0.20 0.65 -5.23
CA HIS A 110 -0.11 0.20 -6.57
C HIS A 110 1.16 -0.13 -7.35
N ALA A 111 1.45 -1.41 -7.54
CA ALA A 111 2.51 -1.84 -8.43
C ALA A 111 2.01 -1.78 -9.88
N PHE A 112 2.37 -0.71 -10.59
CA PHE A 112 2.05 -0.55 -12.01
C PHE A 112 3.01 -1.39 -12.84
N LEU A 113 2.50 -2.47 -13.42
CA LEU A 113 3.23 -3.35 -14.32
C LEU A 113 2.97 -2.93 -15.76
N GLY A 114 4.00 -2.88 -16.58
CA GLY A 114 3.85 -2.54 -18.00
C GLY A 114 3.02 -3.56 -18.76
N GLU A 115 3.18 -4.82 -18.40
CA GLU A 115 2.50 -5.96 -19.02
C GLU A 115 1.99 -6.93 -17.97
N LYS A 116 1.14 -7.84 -18.42
CA LYS A 116 0.70 -8.98 -17.60
C LYS A 116 1.90 -9.86 -17.26
N LEU A 117 2.01 -10.30 -16.02
CA LEU A 117 3.01 -11.30 -15.62
C LEU A 117 2.85 -12.57 -16.47
N PRO A 118 3.95 -13.27 -16.75
CA PRO A 118 3.94 -14.42 -17.67
C PRO A 118 2.93 -15.49 -17.28
N ASP A 119 2.84 -15.81 -16.00
CA ASP A 119 1.92 -16.79 -15.47
C ASP A 119 1.52 -16.49 -14.02
N TRP A 120 0.61 -17.31 -13.47
CA TRP A 120 0.15 -17.20 -12.11
C TRP A 120 1.26 -17.51 -11.07
N LYS A 121 2.27 -18.32 -11.43
CA LYS A 121 3.38 -18.68 -10.54
C LYS A 121 4.29 -17.48 -10.32
N ALA A 122 4.56 -16.71 -11.37
CA ALA A 122 5.31 -15.45 -11.27
C ALA A 122 4.57 -14.45 -10.36
N ALA A 123 3.23 -14.33 -10.52
CA ALA A 123 2.42 -13.50 -9.65
C ALA A 123 2.44 -13.99 -8.20
N ALA A 124 2.27 -15.29 -7.97
CA ALA A 124 2.32 -15.89 -6.63
C ALA A 124 3.69 -15.73 -5.97
N SER A 125 4.77 -15.87 -6.73
CA SER A 125 6.14 -15.65 -6.24
C SER A 125 6.35 -14.20 -5.79
N LEU A 126 5.95 -13.23 -6.61
CA LEU A 126 6.06 -11.81 -6.27
C LEU A 126 5.23 -11.47 -5.02
N VAL A 127 3.97 -11.92 -4.97
CA VAL A 127 3.10 -11.72 -3.80
C VAL A 127 3.73 -12.31 -2.54
N ARG A 128 4.25 -13.53 -2.62
CA ARG A 128 4.93 -14.18 -1.49
C ARG A 128 6.16 -13.42 -1.04
N THR A 129 7.00 -12.99 -2.00
CA THR A 129 8.20 -12.21 -1.69
C THR A 129 7.85 -10.91 -0.99
N ILE A 130 6.83 -10.19 -1.46
CA ILE A 130 6.38 -8.96 -0.81
C ILE A 130 5.85 -9.26 0.60
N ALA A 131 4.96 -10.23 0.75
CA ALA A 131 4.34 -10.55 2.03
C ALA A 131 5.34 -11.05 3.09
N GLN A 132 6.44 -11.67 2.67
CA GLN A 132 7.50 -12.16 3.56
C GLN A 132 8.49 -11.09 4.02
N ASN A 133 8.65 -10.02 3.24
CA ASN A 133 9.72 -9.03 3.47
C ASN A 133 9.21 -7.64 3.82
N TYR A 134 7.90 -7.37 3.68
CA TYR A 134 7.30 -6.05 3.90
C TYR A 134 6.05 -6.16 4.77
N LYS A 135 5.76 -5.09 5.51
CA LYS A 135 4.60 -4.98 6.43
C LYS A 135 3.41 -4.24 5.81
N LEU A 136 3.49 -3.90 4.54
CA LEU A 136 2.43 -3.20 3.80
C LEU A 136 1.08 -3.88 3.96
N PRO A 137 0.06 -3.17 4.44
CA PRO A 137 -1.25 -3.77 4.71
C PRO A 137 -2.02 -4.12 3.43
N TYR A 138 -1.77 -3.39 2.34
CA TYR A 138 -2.46 -3.60 1.09
C TYR A 138 -1.62 -3.15 -0.11
N TYR A 139 -1.54 -4.00 -1.12
CA TYR A 139 -0.91 -3.69 -2.39
C TYR A 139 -1.63 -4.38 -3.56
N THR A 140 -1.45 -3.84 -4.76
CA THR A 140 -2.06 -4.39 -5.97
C THR A 140 -1.02 -4.58 -7.06
N LEU A 141 -1.14 -5.65 -7.82
CA LEU A 141 -0.43 -5.84 -9.08
C LEU A 141 -1.34 -5.34 -10.20
N SER A 142 -0.96 -4.28 -10.87
CA SER A 142 -1.82 -3.52 -11.77
C SER A 142 -1.22 -3.47 -13.19
N PRO A 143 -1.49 -4.48 -14.05
CA PRO A 143 -1.09 -4.43 -15.45
C PRO A 143 -1.89 -3.39 -16.22
N THR A 144 -1.27 -2.82 -17.26
CA THR A 144 -1.98 -2.06 -18.28
C THR A 144 -2.46 -3.00 -19.39
N TYR A 145 -3.67 -2.78 -19.89
CA TYR A 145 -4.24 -3.54 -21.00
C TYR A 145 -5.12 -2.65 -21.87
N SER A 146 -5.45 -3.13 -23.05
CA SER A 146 -6.29 -2.40 -23.98
C SER A 146 -7.48 -3.25 -24.46
N ILE A 147 -8.55 -2.57 -24.86
CA ILE A 147 -9.76 -3.20 -25.39
C ILE A 147 -10.04 -2.62 -26.78
N CYS A 148 -10.02 -3.51 -27.78
CA CYS A 148 -10.52 -3.20 -29.11
C CYS A 148 -11.96 -3.68 -29.24
N LYS A 149 -12.85 -2.84 -29.80
CA LYS A 149 -14.26 -3.22 -30.00
C LYS A 149 -14.44 -4.46 -30.87
N SER A 150 -13.54 -4.67 -31.84
CA SER A 150 -13.63 -5.81 -32.77
C SER A 150 -12.82 -7.03 -32.33
N HIS A 151 -11.71 -6.84 -31.56
CA HIS A 151 -10.79 -7.92 -31.22
C HIS A 151 -10.70 -8.20 -29.71
N GLY A 152 -11.46 -7.45 -28.90
CA GLY A 152 -11.50 -7.66 -27.45
C GLY A 152 -10.21 -7.27 -26.75
N TYR A 153 -9.76 -8.08 -25.81
CA TYR A 153 -8.60 -7.84 -24.94
C TYR A 153 -7.27 -7.88 -25.71
N LEU A 154 -6.45 -6.87 -25.45
CA LEU A 154 -5.07 -6.77 -25.95
C LEU A 154 -4.15 -6.54 -24.73
N ALA A 155 -3.09 -7.32 -24.59
CA ALA A 155 -2.10 -7.15 -23.53
C ALA A 155 -1.28 -5.88 -23.78
N GLY A 156 -1.02 -5.11 -22.71
CA GLY A 156 -0.24 -3.87 -22.78
C GLY A 156 -1.00 -2.66 -23.31
N GLU A 157 -0.25 -1.59 -23.56
CA GLU A 157 -0.77 -0.31 -24.01
C GLU A 157 -0.89 -0.24 -25.53
N HIS A 158 -2.11 -0.16 -26.03
CA HIS A 158 -2.41 0.01 -27.45
C HIS A 158 -3.53 1.01 -27.66
N PHE A 159 -3.21 2.28 -27.94
CA PHE A 159 -4.20 3.29 -28.35
C PHE A 159 -4.78 3.01 -29.72
N THR A 160 -4.08 2.23 -30.52
CA THR A 160 -4.50 1.73 -31.82
C THR A 160 -4.36 0.21 -31.85
N CYS A 161 -5.43 -0.50 -32.21
CA CYS A 161 -5.41 -1.94 -32.29
C CYS A 161 -4.35 -2.42 -33.31
N PRO A 162 -3.42 -3.30 -32.93
CA PRO A 162 -2.39 -3.79 -33.84
C PRO A 162 -2.95 -4.61 -35.00
N ILE A 163 -4.16 -5.18 -34.84
CA ILE A 163 -4.81 -6.05 -35.84
C ILE A 163 -5.58 -5.22 -36.86
N CYS A 164 -6.61 -4.46 -36.43
CA CYS A 164 -7.49 -3.74 -37.34
C CYS A 164 -7.17 -2.25 -37.51
N LYS A 165 -6.15 -1.73 -36.82
CA LYS A 165 -5.74 -0.32 -36.85
C LYS A 165 -6.82 0.69 -36.38
N GLN A 166 -7.92 0.22 -35.80
CA GLN A 166 -8.92 1.09 -35.19
C GLN A 166 -8.49 1.53 -33.80
N LYS A 167 -9.12 2.60 -33.27
CA LYS A 167 -8.90 3.07 -31.92
C LYS A 167 -9.27 1.97 -30.92
N ALA A 168 -8.40 1.79 -29.92
CA ALA A 168 -8.64 0.93 -28.79
C ALA A 168 -8.62 1.76 -27.50
N GLU A 169 -9.31 1.30 -26.48
CA GLU A 169 -9.33 1.94 -25.16
C GLU A 169 -8.25 1.31 -24.29
N VAL A 170 -7.35 2.16 -23.76
CA VAL A 170 -6.29 1.74 -22.84
C VAL A 170 -6.82 1.83 -21.42
N TYR A 171 -6.75 0.73 -20.68
CA TYR A 171 -7.18 0.64 -19.30
C TYR A 171 -5.99 0.56 -18.35
N SER A 172 -5.96 1.45 -17.40
CA SER A 172 -5.03 1.41 -16.27
C SER A 172 -5.74 1.84 -14.99
N ARG A 173 -5.13 1.54 -13.84
CA ARG A 173 -5.68 1.95 -12.55
C ARG A 173 -5.40 3.44 -12.33
N ILE A 174 -6.47 4.23 -12.16
CA ILE A 174 -6.34 5.68 -11.92
C ILE A 174 -5.96 5.97 -10.46
N THR A 175 -6.74 5.45 -9.53
CA THR A 175 -6.45 5.38 -8.09
C THR A 175 -6.83 4.00 -7.57
N GLY A 176 -8.05 3.80 -7.13
CA GLY A 176 -8.54 2.51 -6.63
C GLY A 176 -9.13 1.57 -7.68
N TYR A 177 -9.45 2.04 -8.90
CA TYR A 177 -10.17 1.29 -9.92
C TYR A 177 -9.62 1.53 -11.33
N TYR A 178 -9.95 0.62 -12.25
CA TYR A 178 -9.59 0.73 -13.66
C TYR A 178 -10.55 1.65 -14.42
N ARG A 179 -9.99 2.50 -15.26
CA ARG A 179 -10.75 3.40 -16.15
C ARG A 179 -9.98 3.60 -17.46
N PRO A 180 -10.67 3.79 -18.60
CA PRO A 180 -9.99 4.18 -19.84
C PRO A 180 -9.14 5.43 -19.63
N VAL A 181 -7.85 5.34 -19.93
CA VAL A 181 -6.88 6.44 -19.75
C VAL A 181 -7.32 7.70 -20.49
N GLN A 182 -7.94 7.54 -21.66
CA GLN A 182 -8.46 8.63 -22.48
C GLN A 182 -9.53 9.49 -21.77
N ASN A 183 -10.12 8.98 -20.68
CA ASN A 183 -11.19 9.65 -19.94
C ASN A 183 -10.69 10.24 -18.60
N TRP A 184 -9.38 10.32 -18.40
CA TRP A 184 -8.79 10.88 -17.18
C TRP A 184 -8.70 12.40 -17.27
N ASN A 185 -8.65 13.08 -16.14
CA ASN A 185 -8.36 14.52 -16.11
C ASN A 185 -6.89 14.79 -16.50
N GLU A 186 -6.58 16.03 -16.83
CA GLU A 186 -5.27 16.43 -17.34
C GLU A 186 -4.11 16.06 -16.40
N GLY A 187 -4.28 16.26 -15.08
CA GLY A 187 -3.25 15.91 -14.10
C GLY A 187 -3.02 14.41 -14.00
N LYS A 188 -4.08 13.61 -14.05
CA LYS A 188 -3.96 12.14 -14.06
C LYS A 188 -3.42 11.62 -15.39
N LEU A 189 -3.71 12.28 -16.50
CA LEU A 189 -3.09 11.97 -17.78
C LEU A 189 -1.59 12.27 -17.76
N GLN A 190 -1.18 13.38 -17.13
CA GLN A 190 0.24 13.67 -16.94
C GLN A 190 0.90 12.64 -16.04
N GLU A 191 0.29 12.31 -14.89
CA GLU A 191 0.78 11.24 -14.02
C GLU A 191 0.96 9.92 -14.78
N TYR A 192 0.01 9.57 -15.66
CA TYR A 192 0.10 8.35 -16.47
C TYR A 192 1.29 8.39 -17.43
N LYS A 193 1.56 9.53 -18.07
CA LYS A 193 2.73 9.70 -18.95
C LYS A 193 4.06 9.61 -18.19
N ASP A 194 4.07 10.10 -16.95
CA ASP A 194 5.24 10.12 -16.09
C ASP A 194 5.51 8.75 -15.44
N ARG A 195 4.54 7.81 -15.50
CA ARG A 195 4.70 6.49 -14.89
C ARG A 195 5.84 5.72 -15.50
N VAL A 196 6.74 5.30 -14.63
CA VAL A 196 7.69 4.24 -14.91
C VAL A 196 7.08 2.95 -14.38
N THR A 197 6.93 1.95 -15.25
CA THR A 197 6.36 0.65 -14.87
C THR A 197 7.43 -0.23 -14.24
N TYR A 198 7.04 -0.98 -13.20
CA TYR A 198 7.97 -1.89 -12.55
C TYR A 198 8.33 -3.06 -13.46
N ASP A 199 9.62 -3.32 -13.59
CA ASP A 199 10.18 -4.46 -14.29
C ASP A 199 10.57 -5.53 -13.26
N THR A 200 9.74 -6.56 -13.13
CA THR A 200 9.97 -7.64 -12.16
C THR A 200 11.20 -8.48 -12.48
N GLY A 201 11.68 -8.47 -13.71
CA GLY A 201 12.89 -9.18 -14.14
C GLY A 201 14.18 -8.46 -13.75
N LYS A 202 14.12 -7.13 -13.54
CA LYS A 202 15.24 -6.29 -13.11
C LYS A 202 15.22 -5.94 -11.63
N SER A 203 14.08 -6.18 -10.97
CA SER A 203 13.90 -5.84 -9.56
C SER A 203 14.72 -6.75 -8.65
N VAL A 204 15.45 -6.15 -7.69
CA VAL A 204 16.37 -6.87 -6.81
C VAL A 204 16.00 -6.63 -5.35
N LEU A 205 15.59 -7.70 -4.66
CA LEU A 205 15.37 -7.66 -3.22
C LEU A 205 16.71 -7.50 -2.48
N LYS A 206 16.91 -6.36 -1.82
CA LYS A 206 18.13 -6.04 -1.07
C LYS A 206 18.08 -6.49 0.39
N LYS A 207 16.88 -6.77 0.91
CA LYS A 207 16.70 -7.30 2.27
C LYS A 207 17.18 -8.75 2.31
N GLU A 208 17.89 -9.12 3.37
CA GLU A 208 18.14 -10.53 3.63
C GLU A 208 16.79 -11.23 3.80
N PRO A 209 16.59 -12.39 3.15
CA PRO A 209 15.33 -13.12 3.32
C PRO A 209 15.10 -13.38 4.80
N VAL A 210 13.97 -12.93 5.32
CA VAL A 210 13.57 -13.33 6.67
C VAL A 210 13.47 -14.83 6.64
N SER A 211 14.40 -15.50 7.34
CA SER A 211 14.40 -16.95 7.50
C SER A 211 13.08 -17.33 8.14
N MET A 212 12.10 -17.72 7.32
CA MET A 212 10.91 -18.34 7.86
C MET A 212 11.35 -19.63 8.52
N ARG A 213 11.33 -19.64 9.85
CA ARG A 213 11.28 -20.93 10.53
C ARG A 213 10.07 -21.66 9.95
N PRO A 214 10.21 -22.92 9.51
CA PRO A 214 9.05 -23.68 9.10
C PRO A 214 8.03 -23.57 10.22
N VAL A 215 6.82 -23.13 9.90
CA VAL A 215 5.70 -23.34 10.81
C VAL A 215 5.58 -24.86 10.89
N GLU A 216 6.13 -25.45 11.93
CA GLU A 216 5.84 -26.82 12.25
C GLU A 216 4.32 -26.89 12.35
N ARG A 217 3.71 -27.54 11.36
CA ARG A 217 2.33 -27.95 11.50
C ARG A 217 2.32 -28.87 12.73
N VAL A 218 1.82 -28.34 13.83
CA VAL A 218 1.44 -29.17 14.96
C VAL A 218 0.28 -30.01 14.43
N GLU A 219 0.61 -31.18 13.88
CA GLU A 219 -0.37 -32.23 13.68
C GLU A 219 -0.98 -32.49 15.03
N ALA A 220 -2.26 -32.27 15.14
CA ALA A 220 -3.01 -32.59 16.36
C ALA A 220 -3.04 -34.11 16.47
N GLU A 221 -2.04 -34.66 17.11
CA GLU A 221 -2.13 -36.03 17.61
C GLU A 221 -3.18 -36.07 18.72
N SER A 222 -4.30 -36.69 18.39
CA SER A 222 -5.32 -37.07 19.35
C SER A 222 -4.75 -38.20 20.25
N GLN A 223 -4.17 -37.81 21.38
CA GLN A 223 -3.92 -38.73 22.45
C GLN A 223 -4.81 -38.41 23.65
N ASN A 224 -5.79 -39.27 23.85
CA ASN A 224 -6.53 -39.40 25.10
C ASN A 224 -5.54 -39.78 26.21
N GLU A 225 -5.32 -38.86 27.15
CA GLU A 225 -4.89 -39.25 28.48
C GLU A 225 -5.64 -38.45 29.55
N SER A 226 -6.35 -39.17 30.36
CA SER A 226 -7.00 -38.77 31.60
C SER A 226 -5.97 -38.42 32.67
N GLY A 227 -6.05 -37.24 33.28
CA GLY A 227 -5.24 -36.87 34.45
C GLY A 227 -5.28 -35.40 34.82
N GLU A 228 -5.97 -35.11 35.85
CA GLU A 228 -5.95 -33.98 36.81
C GLU A 228 -5.14 -32.70 36.51
N GLY A 229 -5.88 -31.58 36.47
CA GLY A 229 -5.45 -30.35 37.18
C GLY A 229 -4.42 -29.44 36.55
N LEU A 230 -4.33 -29.27 35.22
CA LEU A 230 -3.54 -28.20 34.61
C LEU A 230 -4.48 -27.17 34.01
N LYS A 231 -4.34 -25.90 34.47
CA LYS A 231 -4.97 -24.75 33.81
C LYS A 231 -4.59 -24.77 32.32
N LYS A 232 -5.56 -25.10 31.43
CA LYS A 232 -5.37 -25.05 29.98
C LYS A 232 -4.86 -23.70 29.66
N LYS A 233 -3.67 -23.60 29.01
CA LYS A 233 -3.21 -22.34 28.39
C LYS A 233 -4.26 -21.91 27.38
N PRO A 234 -4.63 -20.65 27.31
CA PRO A 234 -5.58 -20.17 26.31
C PRO A 234 -5.06 -20.49 24.92
N GLN A 235 -5.91 -21.07 24.08
CA GLN A 235 -5.55 -21.41 22.69
C GLN A 235 -5.66 -20.22 21.75
N LEU A 236 -6.23 -19.09 22.23
CA LEU A 236 -6.43 -17.90 21.43
C LEU A 236 -5.80 -16.69 22.12
N TYR A 237 -5.01 -15.95 21.36
CA TYR A 237 -4.37 -14.72 21.78
C TYR A 237 -4.91 -13.56 20.95
N LEU A 238 -5.27 -12.46 21.58
CA LEU A 238 -5.62 -11.21 20.93
C LEU A 238 -4.48 -10.22 21.15
N PHE A 239 -3.70 -9.96 20.11
CA PHE A 239 -2.69 -8.91 20.13
C PHE A 239 -3.37 -7.56 19.94
N THR A 240 -3.06 -6.61 20.82
CA THR A 240 -3.61 -5.24 20.79
C THR A 240 -2.48 -4.24 20.79
N THR A 241 -2.73 -3.05 20.25
CA THR A 241 -1.85 -1.88 20.42
C THR A 241 -2.68 -0.73 20.96
N ARG A 242 -2.03 0.26 21.58
CA ARG A 242 -2.72 1.45 22.11
C ARG A 242 -3.46 2.23 21.03
N THR A 243 -2.94 2.22 19.80
CA THR A 243 -3.48 2.95 18.65
C THR A 243 -4.34 2.11 17.71
N CYS A 244 -4.71 0.88 18.08
CA CYS A 244 -5.49 -0.03 17.23
C CYS A 244 -6.99 0.28 17.27
N PRO A 245 -7.60 0.86 16.25
CA PRO A 245 -9.01 1.22 16.25
C PRO A 245 -9.94 0.00 16.27
N ASN A 246 -9.48 -1.14 15.74
CA ASN A 246 -10.28 -2.35 15.62
C ASN A 246 -10.23 -3.26 16.86
N CYS A 247 -9.33 -3.00 17.80
CA CYS A 247 -9.14 -3.87 18.95
C CYS A 247 -10.37 -3.86 19.90
N ARG A 248 -11.08 -2.74 19.98
CA ARG A 248 -12.32 -2.64 20.76
C ARG A 248 -13.42 -3.51 20.14
N THR A 249 -13.61 -3.42 18.84
CA THR A 249 -14.57 -4.22 18.09
C THR A 249 -14.22 -5.72 18.18
N ALA A 250 -12.94 -6.07 18.09
CA ALA A 250 -12.48 -7.45 18.24
C ALA A 250 -12.79 -7.99 19.65
N LYS A 251 -12.57 -7.21 20.70
CA LYS A 251 -12.92 -7.58 22.08
C LYS A 251 -14.44 -7.81 22.26
N GLU A 252 -15.27 -7.00 21.61
CA GLU A 252 -16.72 -7.18 21.63
C GLU A 252 -17.15 -8.45 20.89
N PHE A 253 -16.53 -8.73 19.75
CA PHE A 253 -16.81 -9.93 18.94
C PHE A 253 -16.40 -11.22 19.66
N LEU A 254 -15.32 -11.16 20.44
CA LEU A 254 -14.79 -12.29 21.20
C LEU A 254 -15.44 -12.42 22.59
N LYS A 255 -16.50 -11.69 22.87
CA LYS A 255 -17.22 -11.75 24.14
C LYS A 255 -17.81 -13.15 24.38
N GLY A 256 -17.34 -13.83 25.41
CA GLY A 256 -17.72 -15.23 25.71
C GLY A 256 -16.77 -16.29 25.15
N VAL A 257 -15.71 -15.89 24.46
CA VAL A 257 -14.61 -16.76 24.05
C VAL A 257 -13.47 -16.62 25.06
N ASP A 258 -12.80 -17.72 25.40
CA ASP A 258 -11.64 -17.71 26.29
C ASP A 258 -10.40 -17.32 25.48
N TYR A 259 -9.84 -16.14 25.72
CA TYR A 259 -8.65 -15.63 25.07
C TYR A 259 -7.80 -14.77 26.01
N GLN A 260 -6.52 -14.65 25.69
CA GLN A 260 -5.58 -13.79 26.40
C GLN A 260 -5.27 -12.56 25.56
N ILE A 261 -5.34 -11.38 26.18
CA ILE A 261 -4.94 -10.12 25.54
C ILE A 261 -3.44 -9.94 25.76
N ILE A 262 -2.72 -9.61 24.68
CA ILE A 262 -1.29 -9.28 24.71
C ILE A 262 -1.13 -7.90 24.09
N ASP A 263 -0.50 -6.98 24.80
CA ASP A 263 -0.11 -5.70 24.24
C ASP A 263 1.14 -5.91 23.37
N ALA A 264 0.97 -5.68 22.05
CA ALA A 264 2.04 -5.89 21.08
C ALA A 264 3.15 -4.81 21.17
N GLU A 265 2.88 -3.67 21.81
CA GLU A 265 3.87 -2.62 22.05
C GLU A 265 4.73 -2.95 23.28
N GLU A 266 4.15 -3.60 24.30
CA GLU A 266 4.88 -4.06 25.48
C GLU A 266 5.58 -5.41 25.25
N HIS A 267 5.06 -6.23 24.34
CA HIS A 267 5.57 -7.58 24.05
C HIS A 267 5.76 -7.81 22.53
N PRO A 268 6.61 -7.00 21.87
CA PRO A 268 6.84 -7.13 20.43
C PRO A 268 7.40 -8.50 20.03
N GLU A 269 8.20 -9.12 20.89
CA GLU A 269 8.76 -10.45 20.68
C GLU A 269 7.70 -11.58 20.60
N LEU A 270 6.54 -11.37 21.24
CA LEU A 270 5.42 -12.29 21.14
C LEU A 270 4.60 -12.03 19.90
N ALA A 271 4.41 -10.78 19.53
CA ALA A 271 3.67 -10.38 18.32
C ALA A 271 4.39 -10.81 17.03
N GLU A 272 5.73 -10.87 17.06
CA GLU A 272 6.54 -11.35 15.92
C GLU A 272 6.53 -12.89 15.79
N LYS A 273 6.10 -13.60 16.83
CA LYS A 273 6.11 -15.07 16.87
C LYS A 273 4.85 -15.70 16.29
N PHE A 274 3.77 -14.95 16.15
CA PHE A 274 2.45 -15.34 15.64
C PHE A 274 2.03 -14.49 14.45
#